data_b83480fcf5ca8ceb46de35f082e1d23c
#
_entry.id   b83480fcf5ca8ceb46de35f082e1d23c
#
_cell.length_a   1.000
_cell.length_b   1.000
_cell.length_c   1.000
_cell.angle_alpha   90.00
_cell.angle_beta   90.00
_cell.angle_gamma   90.00
#
_symmetry.space_group_name_H-M   'P 1'
#
loop_
_entity.id
_entity.type
_entity.pdbx_description
1 polymer ?
#
loop_
_entity_poly.entity_id
_entity_poly.type
_entity_poly.pdbx_seq_one_letter_code
_entity_poly.pdbx_strand_id
1 'polypeptide(L)'
;VKTIVISLLKGGVGKTFFATHLAWYLAEQAGRRVAFIDLDPQGSSTRRLAKERTGWFSADLFDPDAKLVLDDAAGITVFAADPRLQMVKAAQDVHDFIVRFRELPHHFDYCVIDTGPKWDELTLSAMAVADEVIAPVQVAEDSLECAKMLLTALKKAEGARGGRKVNFLGLLPSMVNAFDKRDMDNAVKLTQAVGPALMFPAFVKARPTYKHSAENHHAVWHETGSGAKAASDEIRSILAEVERRVDARAKESA
;
A
#
# COMPACT_ATOMS: atom_id res chain seq x y z
N VAL A 1 12.40 6.17 8.49
CA VAL A 1 11.59 5.24 7.66
C VAL A 1 10.86 6.02 6.57
N LYS A 2 10.71 5.43 5.38
CA LYS A 2 9.90 5.96 4.28
C LYS A 2 8.58 5.21 4.26
N THR A 3 7.47 5.91 4.50
CA THR A 3 6.15 5.30 4.69
C THR A 3 5.31 5.40 3.42
N ILE A 4 4.96 4.25 2.85
CA ILE A 4 4.14 4.14 1.64
C ILE A 4 2.81 3.50 2.00
N VAL A 5 1.72 4.23 1.81
CA VAL A 5 0.36 3.74 2.07
C VAL A 5 -0.31 3.34 0.76
N ILE A 6 -0.84 2.13 0.73
CA ILE A 6 -1.63 1.62 -0.38
C ILE A 6 -3.11 1.76 -0.01
N SER A 7 -3.81 2.70 -0.64
CA SER A 7 -5.18 3.02 -0.26
C SER A 7 -6.06 3.39 -1.44
N LEU A 8 -7.27 2.83 -1.44
CA LEU A 8 -8.41 3.29 -2.22
C LEU A 8 -9.68 2.81 -1.52
N LEU A 9 -10.71 3.66 -1.50
CA LEU A 9 -12.00 3.41 -0.83
C LEU A 9 -12.90 2.48 -1.66
N LYS A 10 -12.33 1.41 -2.17
CA LYS A 10 -13.01 0.35 -2.93
C LYS A 10 -12.35 -0.99 -2.67
N GLY A 11 -13.18 -2.02 -2.50
CA GLY A 11 -12.71 -3.41 -2.37
C GLY A 11 -12.31 -4.02 -3.72
N GLY A 12 -11.43 -5.04 -3.69
CA GLY A 12 -11.10 -5.85 -4.86
C GLY A 12 -10.24 -5.19 -5.95
N VAL A 13 -9.69 -3.99 -5.71
CA VAL A 13 -8.90 -3.24 -6.71
C VAL A 13 -7.42 -3.60 -6.77
N GLY A 14 -6.97 -4.57 -5.97
CA GLY A 14 -5.58 -5.03 -5.97
C GLY A 14 -4.67 -4.35 -4.93
N LYS A 15 -5.21 -3.63 -3.91
CA LYS A 15 -4.40 -3.00 -2.85
C LYS A 15 -3.47 -4.00 -2.18
N THR A 16 -4.02 -5.05 -1.58
CA THR A 16 -3.27 -6.12 -0.90
C THR A 16 -2.23 -6.80 -1.80
N PHE A 17 -2.59 -7.06 -3.07
CA PHE A 17 -1.65 -7.61 -4.04
C PHE A 17 -0.45 -6.66 -4.22
N PHE A 18 -0.71 -5.40 -4.45
CA PHE A 18 0.33 -4.41 -4.69
C PHE A 18 1.17 -4.16 -3.44
N ALA A 19 0.55 -4.03 -2.26
CA ALA A 19 1.22 -3.82 -0.99
C ALA A 19 2.19 -4.96 -0.66
N THR A 20 1.75 -6.21 -0.76
CA THR A 20 2.60 -7.37 -0.47
C THR A 20 3.75 -7.51 -1.47
N HIS A 21 3.50 -7.25 -2.77
CA HIS A 21 4.57 -7.27 -3.77
C HIS A 21 5.58 -6.13 -3.59
N LEU A 22 5.13 -4.95 -3.14
CA LEU A 22 6.04 -3.84 -2.80
C LEU A 22 6.95 -4.22 -1.63
N ALA A 23 6.39 -4.83 -0.58
CA ALA A 23 7.18 -5.28 0.57
C ALA A 23 8.21 -6.34 0.17
N TRP A 24 7.82 -7.38 -0.58
CA TRP A 24 8.77 -8.39 -1.08
C TRP A 24 9.83 -7.78 -1.99
N TYR A 25 9.46 -6.86 -2.88
CA TYR A 25 10.42 -6.20 -3.76
C TYR A 25 11.46 -5.42 -2.95
N LEU A 26 11.03 -4.59 -2.01
CA LEU A 26 11.92 -3.80 -1.17
C LEU A 26 12.86 -4.69 -0.34
N ALA A 27 12.36 -5.80 0.20
CA ALA A 27 13.16 -6.72 1.01
C ALA A 27 14.10 -7.60 0.14
N GLU A 28 13.56 -8.28 -0.86
CA GLU A 28 14.31 -9.30 -1.61
C GLU A 28 15.18 -8.73 -2.73
N GLN A 29 14.71 -7.69 -3.42
CA GLN A 29 15.38 -7.14 -4.60
C GLN A 29 16.24 -5.90 -4.25
N ALA A 30 15.77 -5.07 -3.32
CA ALA A 30 16.46 -3.85 -2.90
C ALA A 30 17.21 -4.01 -1.56
N GLY A 31 17.08 -5.14 -0.88
CA GLY A 31 17.81 -5.45 0.37
C GLY A 31 17.44 -4.55 1.54
N ARG A 32 16.19 -4.03 1.58
CA ARG A 32 15.71 -3.10 2.60
C ARG A 32 15.12 -3.82 3.80
N ARG A 33 15.22 -3.19 4.99
CA ARG A 33 14.46 -3.59 6.17
C ARG A 33 13.08 -2.98 6.07
N VAL A 34 12.04 -3.81 6.04
CA VAL A 34 10.67 -3.39 5.76
C VAL A 34 9.75 -3.70 6.92
N ALA A 35 9.09 -2.68 7.48
CA ALA A 35 7.90 -2.87 8.28
C ALA A 35 6.69 -3.01 7.35
N PHE A 36 5.88 -4.04 7.54
CA PHE A 36 4.60 -4.18 6.85
C PHE A 36 3.47 -4.11 7.87
N ILE A 37 2.55 -3.17 7.70
CA ILE A 37 1.43 -2.97 8.62
C ILE A 37 0.13 -3.27 7.88
N ASP A 38 -0.59 -4.31 8.31
CA ASP A 38 -1.90 -4.67 7.79
C ASP A 38 -3.01 -3.99 8.62
N LEU A 39 -3.59 -2.93 8.10
CA LEU A 39 -4.70 -2.21 8.73
C LEU A 39 -6.08 -2.60 8.15
N ASP A 40 -6.17 -3.68 7.36
CA ASP A 40 -7.47 -4.25 7.00
C ASP A 40 -7.86 -5.34 8.01
N PRO A 41 -8.94 -5.18 8.79
CA PRO A 41 -9.40 -6.22 9.73
C PRO A 41 -9.69 -7.58 9.08
N GLN A 42 -9.78 -7.64 7.74
CA GLN A 42 -9.89 -8.90 7.01
C GLN A 42 -8.58 -9.69 6.97
N GLY A 43 -7.43 -9.08 7.24
CA GLY A 43 -6.12 -9.74 7.36
C GLY A 43 -5.64 -10.40 6.07
N SER A 44 -5.98 -9.86 4.91
CA SER A 44 -5.61 -10.46 3.62
C SER A 44 -4.12 -10.38 3.35
N SER A 45 -3.46 -9.27 3.70
CA SER A 45 -2.01 -9.11 3.63
C SER A 45 -1.29 -10.00 4.64
N THR A 46 -1.81 -10.08 5.86
CA THR A 46 -1.30 -10.96 6.91
C THR A 46 -1.21 -12.40 6.44
N ARG A 47 -2.29 -12.93 5.83
CA ARG A 47 -2.27 -14.30 5.29
C ARG A 47 -1.27 -14.49 4.17
N ARG A 48 -1.10 -13.50 3.29
CA ARG A 48 -0.13 -13.57 2.19
C ARG A 48 1.31 -13.55 2.66
N LEU A 49 1.58 -12.81 3.74
CA LEU A 49 2.91 -12.68 4.34
C LEU A 49 3.14 -13.66 5.50
N ALA A 50 2.35 -14.74 5.60
CA ALA A 50 2.44 -15.70 6.70
C ALA A 50 3.79 -16.43 6.81
N LYS A 51 4.63 -16.39 5.77
CA LYS A 51 5.99 -16.94 5.78
C LYS A 51 7.03 -15.95 6.29
N GLU A 52 6.67 -14.67 6.36
CA GLU A 52 7.54 -13.62 6.85
C GLU A 52 7.52 -13.56 8.38
N ARG A 53 8.48 -12.84 8.94
CA ARG A 53 8.58 -12.70 10.38
C ARG A 53 7.40 -11.89 10.92
N THR A 54 6.57 -12.50 11.73
CA THR A 54 5.47 -11.87 12.46
C THR A 54 5.86 -11.78 13.93
N GLY A 55 6.04 -10.57 14.45
CA GLY A 55 6.37 -10.34 15.85
C GLY A 55 5.31 -9.56 16.60
N TRP A 56 4.44 -8.83 15.85
CA TRP A 56 3.52 -7.87 16.41
C TRP A 56 2.19 -7.90 15.69
N PHE A 57 1.14 -7.39 16.36
CA PHE A 57 -0.13 -7.12 15.72
C PHE A 57 -0.26 -5.64 15.41
N SER A 58 -0.94 -5.30 14.33
CA SER A 58 -1.20 -3.90 13.97
C SER A 58 -2.00 -3.19 15.06
N ALA A 59 -2.84 -3.91 15.81
CA ALA A 59 -3.59 -3.36 16.93
C ALA A 59 -2.68 -2.90 18.09
N ASP A 60 -1.48 -3.46 18.25
CA ASP A 60 -0.53 -3.05 19.27
C ASP A 60 0.00 -1.61 19.04
N LEU A 61 -0.10 -1.12 17.80
CA LEU A 61 0.23 0.28 17.48
C LEU A 61 -0.84 1.29 17.95
N PHE A 62 -2.01 0.82 18.35
CA PHE A 62 -3.10 1.63 18.94
C PHE A 62 -3.15 1.53 20.46
N ASP A 63 -2.31 0.71 21.06
CA ASP A 63 -2.24 0.52 22.51
C ASP A 63 -1.09 1.35 23.09
N PRO A 64 -1.37 2.41 23.89
CA PRO A 64 -0.34 3.23 24.49
C PRO A 64 0.55 2.49 25.49
N ASP A 65 0.09 1.35 26.02
CA ASP A 65 0.84 0.54 27.00
C ASP A 65 1.61 -0.62 26.36
N ALA A 66 1.41 -0.90 25.06
CA ALA A 66 2.15 -1.94 24.35
C ALA A 66 3.67 -1.64 24.35
N LYS A 67 4.48 -2.62 24.68
CA LYS A 67 5.95 -2.51 24.65
C LYS A 67 6.49 -3.19 23.41
N LEU A 68 6.69 -2.42 22.34
CA LEU A 68 7.26 -2.93 21.11
C LEU A 68 8.76 -3.21 21.31
N VAL A 69 9.14 -4.48 21.20
CA VAL A 69 10.56 -4.87 21.16
C VAL A 69 10.91 -5.11 19.70
N LEU A 70 11.51 -4.13 19.08
CA LEU A 70 11.92 -4.16 17.68
C LEU A 70 13.40 -4.52 17.57
N ASP A 71 13.76 -5.15 16.48
CA ASP A 71 15.16 -5.43 16.13
C ASP A 71 15.44 -4.97 14.69
N ASP A 72 16.73 -4.91 14.35
CA ASP A 72 17.21 -4.47 13.04
C ASP A 72 17.34 -5.62 12.02
N ALA A 73 16.56 -6.68 12.16
CA ALA A 73 16.66 -7.82 11.27
C ALA A 73 16.29 -7.46 9.83
N ALA A 74 17.04 -8.03 8.88
CA ALA A 74 16.78 -7.88 7.45
C ALA A 74 15.45 -8.55 7.05
N GLY A 75 14.90 -8.12 5.92
CA GLY A 75 13.66 -8.67 5.38
C GLY A 75 12.41 -7.91 5.84
N ILE A 76 11.29 -8.63 5.90
CA ILE A 76 9.99 -8.06 6.25
C ILE A 76 9.63 -8.42 7.69
N THR A 77 9.28 -7.42 8.48
CA THR A 77 8.61 -7.59 9.78
C THR A 77 7.15 -7.22 9.62
N VAL A 78 6.26 -8.17 9.84
CA VAL A 78 4.82 -8.00 9.67
C VAL A 78 4.18 -7.64 11.00
N PHE A 79 3.48 -6.52 11.01
CA PHE A 79 2.47 -6.18 12.00
C PHE A 79 1.15 -6.75 11.50
N ALA A 80 0.76 -7.89 12.03
CA ALA A 80 -0.36 -8.66 11.52
C ALA A 80 -1.71 -8.07 11.93
N ALA A 81 -2.69 -8.10 11.04
CA ALA A 81 -4.06 -7.76 11.41
C ALA A 81 -4.63 -8.78 12.39
N ASP A 82 -5.41 -8.30 13.36
CA ASP A 82 -6.18 -9.12 14.29
C ASP A 82 -7.56 -8.49 14.59
N PRO A 83 -8.46 -9.22 15.28
CA PRO A 83 -9.81 -8.73 15.55
C PRO A 83 -9.88 -7.42 16.36
N ARG A 84 -8.86 -7.05 17.13
CA ARG A 84 -8.81 -5.81 17.92
C ARG A 84 -8.88 -4.57 17.03
N LEU A 85 -8.44 -4.65 15.77
CA LEU A 85 -8.57 -3.54 14.81
C LEU A 85 -10.03 -3.08 14.62
N GLN A 86 -11.02 -3.96 14.85
CA GLN A 86 -12.44 -3.59 14.77
C GLN A 86 -12.89 -2.67 15.91
N MET A 87 -12.10 -2.57 16.97
CA MET A 87 -12.39 -1.71 18.14
C MET A 87 -11.85 -0.29 17.95
N VAL A 88 -10.97 -0.06 16.98
CA VAL A 88 -10.39 1.26 16.64
C VAL A 88 -11.48 2.13 16.02
N LYS A 89 -11.97 3.15 16.76
CA LYS A 89 -13.10 4.00 16.35
C LYS A 89 -13.03 5.44 16.89
N ALA A 90 -12.06 5.73 17.73
CA ALA A 90 -11.94 7.03 18.39
C ALA A 90 -10.78 7.86 17.80
N ALA A 91 -10.91 9.17 17.87
CA ALA A 91 -9.81 10.07 17.49
C ALA A 91 -8.57 9.86 18.38
N GLN A 92 -8.75 9.39 19.62
CA GLN A 92 -7.64 9.03 20.50
C GLN A 92 -6.83 7.88 19.93
N ASP A 93 -7.49 6.86 19.36
CA ASP A 93 -6.81 5.72 18.73
C ASP A 93 -5.85 6.19 17.62
N VAL A 94 -6.28 7.15 16.80
CA VAL A 94 -5.42 7.75 15.75
C VAL A 94 -4.20 8.44 16.35
N HIS A 95 -4.37 9.14 17.46
CA HIS A 95 -3.28 9.80 18.17
C HIS A 95 -2.28 8.79 18.71
N ASP A 96 -2.76 7.73 19.37
CA ASP A 96 -1.94 6.68 19.98
C ASP A 96 -1.14 5.95 18.89
N PHE A 97 -1.77 5.65 17.74
CA PHE A 97 -1.07 5.10 16.58
C PHE A 97 0.08 6.01 16.12
N ILE A 98 -0.17 7.32 15.96
CA ILE A 98 0.86 8.27 15.53
C ILE A 98 2.04 8.30 16.51
N VAL A 99 1.77 8.26 17.82
CA VAL A 99 2.80 8.26 18.86
C VAL A 99 3.64 6.99 18.77
N ARG A 100 3.00 5.82 18.68
CA ARG A 100 3.69 4.53 18.56
C ARG A 100 4.45 4.38 17.25
N PHE A 101 3.89 4.84 16.16
CA PHE A 101 4.54 4.78 14.85
C PHE A 101 5.90 5.49 14.85
N ARG A 102 6.10 6.51 15.71
CA ARG A 102 7.38 7.23 15.83
C ARG A 102 8.52 6.37 16.40
N GLU A 103 8.23 5.21 16.98
CA GLU A 103 9.24 4.26 17.45
C GLU A 103 9.84 3.42 16.31
N LEU A 104 9.13 3.28 15.17
CA LEU A 104 9.53 2.43 14.05
C LEU A 104 10.74 2.95 13.21
N PRO A 105 10.95 4.27 13.03
CA PRO A 105 11.94 4.80 12.07
C PRO A 105 13.38 4.33 12.26
N HIS A 106 13.75 3.95 13.46
CA HIS A 106 15.12 3.52 13.78
C HIS A 106 15.43 2.09 13.34
N HIS A 107 14.41 1.28 13.12
CA HIS A 107 14.52 -0.16 12.85
C HIS A 107 14.32 -0.52 11.37
N PHE A 108 13.66 0.34 10.58
CA PHE A 108 13.25 0.04 9.22
C PHE A 108 13.66 1.15 8.24
N ASP A 109 13.96 0.74 7.01
CA ASP A 109 14.24 1.67 5.91
C ASP A 109 12.93 2.13 5.25
N TYR A 110 11.96 1.19 5.15
CA TYR A 110 10.63 1.41 4.59
C TYR A 110 9.53 0.88 5.52
N CYS A 111 8.38 1.54 5.46
CA CYS A 111 7.13 1.03 6.01
C CYS A 111 6.08 0.97 4.90
N VAL A 112 5.47 -0.19 4.68
CA VAL A 112 4.38 -0.39 3.73
C VAL A 112 3.11 -0.65 4.53
N ILE A 113 2.06 0.15 4.29
CA ILE A 113 0.78 0.03 4.99
C ILE A 113 -0.32 -0.33 4.00
N ASP A 114 -0.95 -1.49 4.19
CA ASP A 114 -2.16 -1.90 3.46
C ASP A 114 -3.41 -1.48 4.23
N THR A 115 -4.37 -0.84 3.56
CA THR A 115 -5.60 -0.33 4.19
C THR A 115 -6.83 -1.06 3.70
N GLY A 116 -7.86 -1.12 4.55
CA GLY A 116 -9.19 -1.56 4.17
C GLY A 116 -9.86 -0.66 3.13
N PRO A 117 -11.07 -1.04 2.67
CA PRO A 117 -11.81 -0.29 1.64
C PRO A 117 -12.66 0.84 2.20
N LYS A 118 -12.45 1.26 3.44
CA LYS A 118 -13.29 2.25 4.13
C LYS A 118 -12.47 3.48 4.53
N TRP A 119 -13.15 4.61 4.65
CA TRP A 119 -12.62 5.78 5.32
C TRP A 119 -13.04 5.73 6.79
N ASP A 120 -12.14 5.27 7.61
CA ASP A 120 -12.30 5.10 9.05
C ASP A 120 -11.01 5.50 9.77
N GLU A 121 -10.98 5.34 11.09
CA GLU A 121 -9.83 5.68 11.93
C GLU A 121 -8.58 4.89 11.57
N LEU A 122 -8.72 3.64 11.09
CA LEU A 122 -7.60 2.84 10.60
C LEU A 122 -6.95 3.47 9.35
N THR A 123 -7.77 3.85 8.38
CA THR A 123 -7.29 4.53 7.17
C THR A 123 -6.75 5.92 7.48
N LEU A 124 -7.40 6.66 8.39
CA LEU A 124 -6.92 7.97 8.84
C LEU A 124 -5.56 7.86 9.54
N SER A 125 -5.36 6.83 10.38
CA SER A 125 -4.08 6.55 11.04
C SER A 125 -2.96 6.31 10.01
N ALA A 126 -3.22 5.48 9.00
CA ALA A 126 -2.27 5.27 7.90
C ALA A 126 -1.92 6.59 7.20
N MET A 127 -2.93 7.38 6.84
CA MET A 127 -2.72 8.67 6.15
C MET A 127 -1.98 9.69 7.02
N ALA A 128 -2.17 9.64 8.33
CA ALA A 128 -1.51 10.57 9.26
C ALA A 128 0.01 10.38 9.30
N VAL A 129 0.51 9.17 9.04
CA VAL A 129 1.94 8.85 9.04
C VAL A 129 2.54 8.69 7.63
N ALA A 130 1.72 8.76 6.58
CA ALA A 130 2.15 8.57 5.21
C ALA A 130 3.14 9.63 4.74
N ASP A 131 4.25 9.22 4.14
CA ASP A 131 5.06 10.09 3.29
C ASP A 131 4.52 10.09 1.86
N GLU A 132 4.14 8.91 1.38
CA GLU A 132 3.63 8.70 0.04
C GLU A 132 2.37 7.85 0.05
N VAL A 133 1.43 8.14 -0.85
CA VAL A 133 0.23 7.33 -1.08
C VAL A 133 0.18 6.90 -2.54
N ILE A 134 -0.10 5.63 -2.79
CA ILE A 134 -0.41 5.10 -4.13
C ILE A 134 -1.75 4.37 -4.09
N ALA A 135 -2.54 4.52 -5.16
CA ALA A 135 -3.89 3.98 -5.22
C ALA A 135 -4.08 3.06 -6.41
N PRO A 136 -4.00 1.74 -6.24
CA PRO A 136 -4.46 0.80 -7.26
C PRO A 136 -5.94 1.01 -7.58
N VAL A 137 -6.29 1.20 -8.84
CA VAL A 137 -7.66 1.47 -9.29
C VAL A 137 -8.04 0.58 -10.47
N GLN A 138 -9.15 -0.12 -10.39
CA GLN A 138 -9.71 -0.78 -11.57
C GLN A 138 -10.28 0.26 -12.54
N VAL A 139 -10.08 0.06 -13.84
CA VAL A 139 -10.58 0.96 -14.89
C VAL A 139 -12.04 0.62 -15.25
N ALA A 140 -12.95 0.97 -14.34
CA ALA A 140 -14.39 0.74 -14.43
C ALA A 140 -15.16 2.07 -14.46
N GLU A 141 -16.46 2.05 -14.69
CA GLU A 141 -17.29 3.27 -14.78
C GLU A 141 -17.26 4.12 -13.51
N ASP A 142 -17.18 3.48 -12.34
CA ASP A 142 -17.12 4.14 -11.03
C ASP A 142 -15.72 4.59 -10.58
N SER A 143 -14.69 4.38 -11.40
CA SER A 143 -13.29 4.69 -11.06
C SER A 143 -13.07 6.17 -10.76
N LEU A 144 -13.76 7.04 -11.49
CA LEU A 144 -13.67 8.49 -11.29
C LEU A 144 -14.24 8.90 -9.94
N GLU A 145 -15.34 8.30 -9.51
CA GLU A 145 -15.93 8.59 -8.19
C GLU A 145 -14.99 8.13 -7.07
N CYS A 146 -14.45 6.92 -7.17
CA CYS A 146 -13.44 6.42 -6.22
C CYS A 146 -12.20 7.33 -6.14
N ALA A 147 -11.72 7.83 -7.28
CA ALA A 147 -10.60 8.77 -7.33
C ALA A 147 -10.94 10.09 -6.62
N LYS A 148 -12.12 10.68 -6.86
CA LYS A 148 -12.58 11.91 -6.19
C LYS A 148 -12.70 11.71 -4.68
N MET A 149 -13.23 10.58 -4.24
CA MET A 149 -13.33 10.24 -2.82
C MET A 149 -11.94 10.18 -2.18
N LEU A 150 -10.98 9.51 -2.81
CA LEU A 150 -9.61 9.43 -2.33
C LEU A 150 -8.96 10.82 -2.24
N LEU A 151 -9.05 11.64 -3.28
CA LEU A 151 -8.47 12.99 -3.29
C LEU A 151 -9.07 13.87 -2.18
N THR A 152 -10.37 13.71 -1.90
CA THR A 152 -11.04 14.37 -0.79
C THR A 152 -10.50 13.87 0.57
N ALA A 153 -10.28 12.56 0.69
CA ALA A 153 -9.72 11.93 1.87
C ALA A 153 -8.28 12.41 2.14
N LEU A 154 -7.44 12.51 1.10
CA LEU A 154 -6.08 13.06 1.22
C LEU A 154 -6.09 14.50 1.75
N LYS A 155 -6.96 15.37 1.22
CA LYS A 155 -7.09 16.75 1.73
C LYS A 155 -7.53 16.81 3.20
N LYS A 156 -8.45 15.93 3.62
CA LYS A 156 -8.84 15.83 5.03
C LYS A 156 -7.68 15.39 5.92
N ALA A 157 -6.90 14.40 5.45
CA ALA A 157 -5.71 13.93 6.17
C ALA A 157 -4.66 15.05 6.30
N GLU A 158 -4.43 15.86 5.27
CA GLU A 158 -3.54 17.02 5.33
C GLU A 158 -3.98 18.03 6.39
N GLY A 159 -5.29 18.31 6.49
CA GLY A 159 -5.85 19.14 7.54
C GLY A 159 -5.57 18.60 8.96
N ALA A 160 -5.78 17.31 9.18
CA ALA A 160 -5.49 16.64 10.45
C ALA A 160 -3.98 16.64 10.81
N ARG A 161 -3.10 16.77 9.84
CA ARG A 161 -1.62 16.84 10.01
C ARG A 161 -1.09 18.27 10.17
N GLY A 162 -1.95 19.25 10.48
CA GLY A 162 -1.55 20.65 10.57
C GLY A 162 -1.18 21.29 9.24
N GLY A 163 -1.75 20.82 8.14
CA GLY A 163 -1.50 21.31 6.77
C GLY A 163 -0.29 20.67 6.07
N ARG A 164 0.41 19.71 6.72
CA ARG A 164 1.51 18.98 6.07
C ARG A 164 0.96 18.10 4.95
N LYS A 165 1.43 18.31 3.73
CA LYS A 165 0.97 17.59 2.55
C LYS A 165 1.24 16.09 2.66
N VAL A 166 0.33 15.31 2.06
CA VAL A 166 0.52 13.90 1.76
C VAL A 166 0.92 13.81 0.29
N ASN A 167 2.11 13.29 0.00
CA ASN A 167 2.52 13.12 -1.39
C ASN A 167 1.71 12.00 -2.03
N PHE A 168 1.16 12.26 -3.20
CA PHE A 168 0.42 11.27 -3.97
C PHE A 168 1.26 10.82 -5.17
N LEU A 169 1.61 9.53 -5.20
CA LEU A 169 2.36 8.91 -6.30
C LEU A 169 1.49 8.75 -7.54
N GLY A 170 0.18 8.61 -7.35
CA GLY A 170 -0.81 8.55 -8.41
C GLY A 170 -1.80 7.39 -8.30
N LEU A 171 -2.82 7.45 -9.14
CA LEU A 171 -3.72 6.35 -9.41
C LEU A 171 -3.00 5.34 -10.30
N LEU A 172 -2.85 4.10 -9.83
CA LEU A 172 -2.23 3.00 -10.58
C LEU A 172 -3.35 2.14 -11.19
N PRO A 173 -3.62 2.22 -12.51
CA PRO A 173 -4.57 1.33 -13.15
C PRO A 173 -4.17 -0.13 -12.89
N SER A 174 -5.11 -0.91 -12.39
CA SER A 174 -4.88 -2.29 -11.93
C SER A 174 -5.87 -3.25 -12.57
N MET A 175 -5.44 -4.49 -12.79
CA MET A 175 -6.22 -5.55 -13.44
C MET A 175 -6.70 -5.16 -14.85
N VAL A 176 -5.90 -4.39 -15.58
CA VAL A 176 -6.25 -3.90 -16.91
C VAL A 176 -6.14 -5.01 -17.94
N ASN A 177 -7.22 -5.30 -18.65
CA ASN A 177 -7.16 -6.13 -19.85
C ASN A 177 -6.83 -5.25 -21.07
N ALA A 178 -5.56 -5.22 -21.45
CA ALA A 178 -5.08 -4.39 -22.56
C ALA A 178 -5.69 -4.75 -23.93
N PHE A 179 -6.37 -5.90 -24.05
CA PHE A 179 -7.09 -6.32 -25.24
C PHE A 179 -8.59 -5.98 -25.20
N ASP A 180 -9.09 -5.52 -24.05
CA ASP A 180 -10.47 -5.08 -23.91
C ASP A 180 -10.57 -3.57 -24.18
N LYS A 181 -11.31 -3.24 -25.25
CA LYS A 181 -11.53 -1.84 -25.65
C LYS A 181 -12.17 -1.02 -24.53
N ARG A 182 -13.06 -1.60 -23.73
CA ARG A 182 -13.73 -0.90 -22.62
C ARG A 182 -12.73 -0.48 -21.54
N ASP A 183 -11.80 -1.37 -21.16
CA ASP A 183 -10.75 -1.06 -20.19
C ASP A 183 -9.87 0.08 -20.70
N MET A 184 -9.47 0.04 -21.97
CA MET A 184 -8.66 1.09 -22.56
C MET A 184 -9.41 2.43 -22.65
N ASP A 185 -10.67 2.42 -23.08
CA ASP A 185 -11.53 3.63 -23.13
C ASP A 185 -11.75 4.20 -21.71
N ASN A 186 -11.97 3.36 -20.71
CA ASN A 186 -12.15 3.78 -19.32
C ASN A 186 -10.85 4.35 -18.73
N ALA A 187 -9.69 3.77 -19.05
CA ALA A 187 -8.40 4.31 -18.63
C ALA A 187 -8.15 5.71 -19.21
N VAL A 188 -8.47 5.91 -20.49
CA VAL A 188 -8.40 7.23 -21.13
C VAL A 188 -9.35 8.23 -20.48
N LYS A 189 -10.62 7.86 -20.27
CA LYS A 189 -11.61 8.71 -19.60
C LYS A 189 -11.19 9.10 -18.20
N LEU A 190 -10.69 8.13 -17.42
CA LEU A 190 -10.15 8.40 -16.06
C LEU A 190 -9.01 9.41 -16.12
N THR A 191 -8.03 9.17 -17.01
CA THR A 191 -6.87 10.07 -17.18
C THR A 191 -7.29 11.49 -17.59
N GLN A 192 -8.23 11.62 -18.52
CA GLN A 192 -8.76 12.91 -18.93
C GLN A 192 -9.50 13.64 -17.80
N ALA A 193 -10.24 12.90 -16.97
CA ALA A 193 -11.05 13.48 -15.90
C ALA A 193 -10.22 13.91 -14.67
N VAL A 194 -9.18 13.16 -14.30
CA VAL A 194 -8.35 13.47 -13.12
C VAL A 194 -7.08 14.27 -13.49
N GLY A 195 -6.68 14.25 -14.74
CA GLY A 195 -5.43 14.80 -15.24
C GLY A 195 -4.25 13.82 -15.19
N PRO A 196 -3.33 13.88 -16.17
CA PRO A 196 -2.21 12.94 -16.26
C PRO A 196 -1.26 13.01 -15.06
N ALA A 197 -1.17 14.15 -14.38
CA ALA A 197 -0.32 14.33 -13.20
C ALA A 197 -0.77 13.49 -11.99
N LEU A 198 -2.04 13.10 -11.95
CA LEU A 198 -2.59 12.23 -10.89
C LEU A 198 -2.58 10.75 -11.27
N MET A 199 -2.13 10.41 -12.47
CA MET A 199 -1.98 9.01 -12.90
C MET A 199 -0.55 8.53 -12.65
N PHE A 200 -0.41 7.32 -12.11
CA PHE A 200 0.88 6.64 -12.10
C PHE A 200 1.25 6.26 -13.55
N PRO A 201 2.51 6.43 -14.01
CA PRO A 201 2.88 6.27 -15.44
C PRO A 201 3.04 4.80 -15.85
N ALA A 202 2.31 3.89 -15.24
CA ALA A 202 2.26 2.48 -15.55
C ALA A 202 0.88 1.91 -15.17
N PHE A 203 0.63 0.65 -15.56
CA PHE A 203 -0.55 -0.09 -15.17
C PHE A 203 -0.24 -1.57 -14.96
N VAL A 204 -0.98 -2.22 -14.08
CA VAL A 204 -0.89 -3.65 -13.81
C VAL A 204 -1.92 -4.38 -14.67
N LYS A 205 -1.45 -5.28 -15.53
CA LYS A 205 -2.35 -6.09 -16.40
C LYS A 205 -3.12 -7.13 -15.60
N ALA A 206 -4.26 -7.55 -16.12
CA ALA A 206 -4.93 -8.75 -15.65
C ALA A 206 -4.15 -9.98 -16.12
N ARG A 207 -3.56 -10.74 -15.19
CA ARG A 207 -2.77 -11.95 -15.48
C ARG A 207 -3.15 -13.11 -14.57
N PRO A 208 -3.36 -14.32 -15.11
CA PRO A 208 -3.56 -15.51 -14.26
C PRO A 208 -2.42 -15.74 -13.26
N THR A 209 -1.17 -15.46 -13.66
CA THR A 209 0.01 -15.59 -12.80
C THR A 209 -0.09 -14.78 -11.50
N TYR A 210 -0.69 -13.60 -11.55
CA TYR A 210 -0.91 -12.79 -10.34
C TYR A 210 -1.91 -13.44 -9.37
N LYS A 211 -2.90 -14.14 -9.91
CA LYS A 211 -3.84 -14.91 -9.09
C LYS A 211 -3.15 -16.11 -8.44
N HIS A 212 -2.33 -16.86 -9.20
CA HIS A 212 -1.56 -17.98 -8.66
C HIS A 212 -0.59 -17.54 -7.56
N SER A 213 0.17 -16.47 -7.79
CA SER A 213 1.06 -15.88 -6.77
C SER A 213 0.30 -15.53 -5.49
N ALA A 214 -0.92 -15.00 -5.63
CA ALA A 214 -1.77 -14.69 -4.48
C ALA A 214 -2.22 -15.94 -3.70
N GLU A 215 -2.55 -17.01 -4.40
CA GLU A 215 -2.97 -18.30 -3.84
C GLU A 215 -1.79 -19.04 -3.19
N ASN A 216 -0.59 -18.92 -3.77
CA ASN A 216 0.65 -19.56 -3.31
C ASN A 216 1.37 -18.80 -2.19
N HIS A 217 0.90 -17.60 -1.83
CA HIS A 217 1.47 -16.75 -0.78
C HIS A 217 2.97 -16.51 -0.99
N HIS A 218 3.33 -16.07 -2.19
CA HIS A 218 4.70 -15.65 -2.53
C HIS A 218 4.70 -14.59 -3.64
N ALA A 219 5.84 -13.96 -3.84
CA ALA A 219 6.01 -12.97 -4.88
C ALA A 219 5.92 -13.59 -6.28
N VAL A 220 5.39 -12.86 -7.26
CA VAL A 220 5.17 -13.35 -8.62
C VAL A 220 6.46 -13.77 -9.34
N TRP A 221 7.60 -13.27 -8.93
CA TRP A 221 8.89 -13.68 -9.50
C TRP A 221 9.39 -15.04 -9.00
N HIS A 222 8.70 -15.65 -8.08
CA HIS A 222 8.90 -17.04 -7.68
C HIS A 222 7.96 -18.00 -8.43
N GLU A 223 7.01 -17.47 -9.22
CA GLU A 223 6.17 -18.29 -10.09
C GLU A 223 6.96 -18.83 -11.29
N THR A 224 6.53 -20.00 -11.77
CA THR A 224 7.10 -20.68 -12.94
C THR A 224 6.03 -20.89 -14.02
N GLY A 225 6.44 -21.25 -15.22
CA GLY A 225 5.53 -21.57 -16.32
C GLY A 225 5.26 -20.39 -17.26
N SER A 226 4.26 -20.58 -18.12
CA SER A 226 3.93 -19.63 -19.18
C SER A 226 3.47 -18.29 -18.61
N GLY A 227 4.06 -17.21 -19.08
CA GLY A 227 3.71 -15.84 -18.64
C GLY A 227 4.35 -15.39 -17.33
N ALA A 228 4.99 -16.28 -16.55
CA ALA A 228 5.59 -15.93 -15.26
C ALA A 228 6.68 -14.86 -15.40
N LYS A 229 7.58 -15.01 -16.37
CA LYS A 229 8.62 -14.01 -16.64
C LYS A 229 8.01 -12.64 -16.99
N ALA A 230 7.05 -12.60 -17.89
CA ALA A 230 6.41 -11.34 -18.29
C ALA A 230 5.63 -10.66 -17.15
N ALA A 231 5.02 -11.45 -16.27
CA ALA A 231 4.36 -10.93 -15.06
C ALA A 231 5.38 -10.39 -14.05
N SER A 232 6.46 -11.11 -13.84
CA SER A 232 7.58 -10.72 -12.98
C SER A 232 8.23 -9.42 -13.45
N ASP A 233 8.59 -9.33 -14.73
CA ASP A 233 9.25 -8.15 -15.31
C ASP A 233 8.34 -6.91 -15.23
N GLU A 234 7.03 -7.08 -15.51
CA GLU A 234 6.04 -6.01 -15.42
C GLU A 234 5.94 -5.45 -14.00
N ILE A 235 5.69 -6.32 -13.01
CA ILE A 235 5.47 -5.84 -11.64
C ILE A 235 6.77 -5.27 -11.04
N ARG A 236 7.93 -5.88 -11.26
CA ARG A 236 9.22 -5.37 -10.81
C ARG A 236 9.51 -3.98 -11.36
N SER A 237 9.23 -3.74 -12.64
CA SER A 237 9.42 -2.42 -13.25
C SER A 237 8.55 -1.34 -12.58
N ILE A 238 7.29 -1.68 -12.25
CA ILE A 238 6.38 -0.76 -11.54
C ILE A 238 6.90 -0.48 -10.13
N LEU A 239 7.32 -1.51 -9.39
CA LEU A 239 7.80 -1.39 -8.02
C LEU A 239 9.12 -0.62 -7.94
N ALA A 240 10.03 -0.83 -8.89
CA ALA A 240 11.26 -0.06 -9.02
C ALA A 240 10.99 1.44 -9.27
N GLU A 241 9.97 1.76 -10.06
CA GLU A 241 9.58 3.16 -10.29
C GLU A 241 8.98 3.79 -9.03
N VAL A 242 8.22 3.00 -8.22
CA VAL A 242 7.74 3.48 -6.92
C VAL A 242 8.92 3.79 -6.00
N GLU A 243 9.87 2.86 -5.81
CA GLU A 243 11.06 3.07 -4.98
C GLU A 243 11.83 4.32 -5.43
N ARG A 244 12.10 4.42 -6.74
CA ARG A 244 12.83 5.55 -7.31
C ARG A 244 12.18 6.90 -6.99
N ARG A 245 10.83 6.99 -7.10
CA ARG A 245 10.09 8.22 -6.81
C ARG A 245 10.13 8.58 -5.33
N VAL A 246 9.93 7.59 -4.48
CA VAL A 246 10.00 7.76 -3.02
C VAL A 246 11.38 8.23 -2.60
N ASP A 247 12.43 7.63 -3.15
CA ASP A 247 13.83 7.98 -2.83
C ASP A 247 14.22 9.37 -3.33
N ALA A 248 13.73 9.75 -4.51
CA ALA A 248 13.99 11.08 -5.06
C ALA A 248 13.39 12.18 -4.16
N ARG A 249 12.13 12.03 -3.75
CA ARG A 249 11.46 13.00 -2.87
C ARG A 249 12.06 13.08 -1.47
N ALA A 250 12.50 11.95 -0.92
CA ALA A 250 13.17 11.95 0.37
C ALA A 250 14.46 12.76 0.36
N LYS A 251 15.19 12.78 -0.77
CA LYS A 251 16.41 13.60 -0.95
C LYS A 251 16.11 15.10 -1.10
N GLU A 252 14.95 15.45 -1.68
CA GLU A 252 14.52 16.86 -1.83
C GLU A 252 14.04 17.46 -0.50
N SER A 253 13.64 16.62 0.46
CA SER A 253 13.09 17.02 1.76
C SER A 253 14.13 17.03 2.89
N ALA A 254 15.33 16.50 2.66
CA ALA A 254 16.46 16.43 3.60
C ALA A 254 17.41 17.60 3.46
#